data_118a9b4bcd4ac28f25c58a4ab1ee4bfa
#
_entry.id   118a9b4bcd4ac28f25c58a4ab1ee4bfa
#
_cell.length_a   1.000
_cell.length_b   1.000
_cell.length_c   1.000
_cell.angle_alpha   90.00
_cell.angle_beta   90.00
_cell.angle_gamma   90.00
#
_symmetry.space_group_name_H-M   'P 1'
#
loop_
_entity.id
_entity.type
_entity.pdbx_description
1 polymer ?
#
loop_
_entity_poly.entity_id
_entity_poly.type
_entity_poly.pdbx_seq_one_letter_code
_entity_poly.pdbx_strand_id
1 'polypeptide(L)'
;RDDAIPTRASLLSRLKDWQDQASWQDFFDTYWKLIYTFARKRGLTDSEAQDVVQDTMISVARQIPGFKYNPALGSFKTWLLNMTQWRITDQLRKRNHAARPDLHDGDPSSFIERAADPSGATIDRIWEDEWQKNLLDAALERVRRRLDPERYQVFDVYVNKGWPPGKVAKTFSISVAQVYLAKHRVMEMIRKEVARLEREML
;
A
#
# COMPACT_ATOMS: atom_id res chain seq x y z
N ARG A 1 -40.58 -4.74 -0.31
CA ARG A 1 -39.70 -4.41 -1.46
C ARG A 1 -38.31 -4.23 -0.87
N ASP A 2 -37.50 -5.29 -0.96
CA ASP A 2 -36.08 -5.25 -0.59
C ASP A 2 -35.35 -4.42 -1.66
N ASP A 3 -35.09 -3.17 -1.32
CA ASP A 3 -34.08 -2.37 -2.01
C ASP A 3 -32.70 -2.83 -1.50
N ALA A 4 -32.28 -3.99 -1.99
CA ALA A 4 -30.90 -4.43 -1.86
C ALA A 4 -30.02 -3.39 -2.58
N ILE A 5 -29.36 -2.53 -1.82
CA ILE A 5 -28.30 -1.67 -2.32
C ILE A 5 -27.29 -2.60 -3.01
N PRO A 6 -27.03 -2.46 -4.32
CA PRO A 6 -26.11 -3.35 -5.00
C PRO A 6 -24.77 -3.26 -4.29
N THR A 7 -24.34 -4.37 -3.71
CA THR A 7 -23.03 -4.50 -3.07
C THR A 7 -22.01 -4.20 -4.15
N ARG A 8 -21.34 -3.06 -4.06
CA ARG A 8 -20.27 -2.73 -5.01
C ARG A 8 -19.26 -3.87 -4.96
N ALA A 9 -19.01 -4.50 -6.08
CA ALA A 9 -17.99 -5.52 -6.20
C ALA A 9 -16.68 -5.00 -5.59
N SER A 10 -15.99 -5.83 -4.79
CA SER A 10 -14.72 -5.45 -4.19
C SER A 10 -13.73 -5.04 -5.28
N LEU A 11 -12.72 -4.25 -4.95
CA LEU A 11 -11.66 -3.86 -5.90
C LEU A 11 -11.08 -5.12 -6.56
N LEU A 12 -10.77 -6.17 -5.79
CA LEU A 12 -10.23 -7.42 -6.30
C LEU A 12 -11.17 -8.11 -7.31
N SER A 13 -12.48 -8.04 -7.09
CA SER A 13 -13.46 -8.58 -8.04
C SER A 13 -13.46 -7.80 -9.36
N ARG A 14 -13.30 -6.48 -9.32
CA ARG A 14 -13.24 -5.62 -10.50
C ARG A 14 -11.95 -5.79 -11.29
N LEU A 15 -10.82 -6.08 -10.63
CA LEU A 15 -9.53 -6.35 -11.27
C LEU A 15 -9.54 -7.63 -12.14
N LYS A 16 -10.54 -8.50 -11.99
CA LYS A 16 -10.72 -9.65 -12.90
C LYS A 16 -11.13 -9.24 -14.31
N ASP A 17 -11.71 -8.06 -14.46
CA ASP A 17 -11.95 -7.46 -15.76
C ASP A 17 -10.68 -6.68 -16.19
N TRP A 18 -9.99 -7.23 -17.18
CA TRP A 18 -8.78 -6.64 -17.73
C TRP A 18 -9.00 -5.28 -18.41
N GLN A 19 -10.23 -5.00 -18.82
CA GLN A 19 -10.60 -3.74 -19.48
C GLN A 19 -10.96 -2.64 -18.48
N ASP A 20 -11.15 -2.96 -17.21
CA ASP A 20 -11.40 -1.97 -16.15
C ASP A 20 -10.11 -1.23 -15.76
N GLN A 21 -9.65 -0.35 -16.66
CA GLN A 21 -8.43 0.43 -16.46
C GLN A 21 -8.49 1.31 -15.20
N ALA A 22 -9.67 1.83 -14.85
CA ALA A 22 -9.83 2.66 -13.67
C ALA A 22 -9.56 1.88 -12.37
N SER A 23 -10.04 0.64 -12.29
CA SER A 23 -9.77 -0.23 -11.14
C SER A 23 -8.31 -0.66 -11.09
N TRP A 24 -7.66 -0.91 -12.22
CA TRP A 24 -6.23 -1.20 -12.30
C TRP A 24 -5.38 -0.01 -11.88
N GLN A 25 -5.73 1.19 -12.31
CA GLN A 25 -5.05 2.42 -11.88
C GLN A 25 -5.21 2.65 -10.38
N ASP A 26 -6.41 2.47 -9.84
CA ASP A 26 -6.70 2.58 -8.40
C ASP A 26 -5.89 1.56 -7.58
N PHE A 27 -5.77 0.34 -8.06
CA PHE A 27 -4.95 -0.70 -7.46
C PHE A 27 -3.46 -0.32 -7.48
N PHE A 28 -2.94 0.10 -8.62
CA PHE A 28 -1.56 0.54 -8.76
C PHE A 28 -1.26 1.70 -7.83
N ASP A 29 -2.05 2.76 -7.86
CA ASP A 29 -1.88 3.96 -7.02
C ASP A 29 -1.92 3.62 -5.53
N THR A 30 -2.69 2.59 -5.16
CA THR A 30 -2.82 2.15 -3.76
C THR A 30 -1.62 1.36 -3.27
N TYR A 31 -1.02 0.50 -4.10
CA TYR A 31 -0.06 -0.51 -3.62
C TYR A 31 1.38 -0.36 -4.11
N TRP A 32 1.66 0.42 -5.15
CA TRP A 32 3.03 0.53 -5.67
C TRP A 32 4.03 1.04 -4.62
N LYS A 33 3.64 2.01 -3.80
CA LYS A 33 4.49 2.56 -2.74
C LYS A 33 4.80 1.53 -1.65
N LEU A 34 3.82 0.73 -1.28
CA LEU A 34 4.00 -0.36 -0.32
C LEU A 34 5.06 -1.34 -0.81
N ILE A 35 4.92 -1.83 -2.04
CA ILE A 35 5.84 -2.77 -2.65
C ILE A 35 7.23 -2.16 -2.76
N TYR A 36 7.34 -0.94 -3.27
CA TYR A 36 8.58 -0.20 -3.41
C TYR A 36 9.30 0.00 -2.07
N THR A 37 8.61 0.55 -1.07
CA THR A 37 9.20 0.84 0.24
C THR A 37 9.63 -0.44 0.96
N PHE A 38 8.84 -1.49 0.85
CA PHE A 38 9.18 -2.79 1.41
C PHE A 38 10.44 -3.35 0.72
N ALA A 39 10.53 -3.31 -0.61
CA ALA A 39 11.71 -3.74 -1.35
C ALA A 39 12.97 -2.94 -0.96
N ARG A 40 12.84 -1.61 -0.80
CA ARG A 40 13.93 -0.76 -0.30
C ARG A 40 14.40 -1.16 1.10
N LYS A 41 13.47 -1.45 2.00
CA LYS A 41 13.79 -1.91 3.37
C LYS A 41 14.41 -3.30 3.41
N ARG A 42 14.22 -4.09 2.35
CA ARG A 42 14.88 -5.37 2.15
C ARG A 42 16.27 -5.25 1.51
N GLY A 43 16.79 -4.02 1.36
CA GLY A 43 18.16 -3.75 0.89
C GLY A 43 18.31 -3.68 -0.63
N LEU A 44 17.21 -3.54 -1.39
CA LEU A 44 17.28 -3.32 -2.83
C LEU A 44 17.63 -1.86 -3.15
N THR A 45 18.33 -1.65 -4.26
CA THR A 45 18.56 -0.32 -4.82
C THR A 45 17.24 0.28 -5.35
N ASP A 46 17.26 1.55 -5.70
CA ASP A 46 16.09 2.22 -6.27
C ASP A 46 15.60 1.51 -7.55
N SER A 47 16.50 1.24 -8.48
CA SER A 47 16.19 0.56 -9.74
C SER A 47 15.62 -0.85 -9.50
N GLU A 48 16.27 -1.63 -8.64
CA GLU A 48 15.79 -2.98 -8.31
C GLU A 48 14.41 -2.97 -7.63
N ALA A 49 14.15 -1.99 -6.77
CA ALA A 49 12.85 -1.84 -6.14
C ALA A 49 11.75 -1.47 -7.16
N GLN A 50 12.08 -0.64 -8.14
CA GLN A 50 11.16 -0.33 -9.26
C GLN A 50 10.87 -1.58 -10.11
N ASP A 51 11.89 -2.39 -10.40
CA ASP A 51 11.72 -3.67 -11.10
C ASP A 51 10.80 -4.61 -10.31
N VAL A 52 10.98 -4.69 -8.98
CA VAL A 52 10.10 -5.49 -8.11
C VAL A 52 8.64 -4.99 -8.18
N VAL A 53 8.41 -3.68 -8.17
CA VAL A 53 7.07 -3.12 -8.34
C VAL A 53 6.47 -3.58 -9.66
N GLN A 54 7.18 -3.41 -10.76
CA GLN A 54 6.71 -3.79 -12.09
C GLN A 54 6.40 -5.29 -12.17
N ASP A 55 7.33 -6.14 -11.75
CA ASP A 55 7.18 -7.60 -11.81
C ASP A 55 6.07 -8.10 -10.89
N THR A 56 5.87 -7.47 -9.72
CA THR A 56 4.78 -7.80 -8.81
C THR A 56 3.45 -7.43 -9.43
N MET A 57 3.32 -6.24 -10.03
CA MET A 57 2.08 -5.81 -10.71
C MET A 57 1.72 -6.72 -11.88
N ILE A 58 2.70 -7.13 -12.69
CA ILE A 58 2.49 -8.11 -13.77
C ILE A 58 2.02 -9.45 -13.20
N SER A 59 2.59 -9.88 -12.09
CA SER A 59 2.21 -11.16 -11.45
C SER A 59 0.80 -11.10 -10.88
N VAL A 60 0.43 -10.00 -10.24
CA VAL A 60 -0.95 -9.75 -9.79
C VAL A 60 -1.90 -9.83 -10.98
N ALA A 61 -1.60 -9.13 -12.05
CA ALA A 61 -2.42 -9.08 -13.24
C ALA A 61 -2.68 -10.47 -13.85
N ARG A 62 -1.66 -11.33 -13.85
CA ARG A 62 -1.78 -12.70 -14.37
C ARG A 62 -2.56 -13.64 -13.45
N GLN A 63 -2.47 -13.44 -12.13
CA GLN A 63 -3.01 -14.38 -11.15
C GLN A 63 -4.39 -13.98 -10.62
N ILE A 64 -4.73 -12.68 -10.66
CA ILE A 64 -5.99 -12.17 -10.11
C ILE A 64 -7.26 -12.82 -10.74
N PRO A 65 -7.31 -13.15 -12.05
CA PRO A 65 -8.48 -13.82 -12.62
C PRO A 65 -8.82 -15.15 -11.95
N GLY A 66 -7.80 -15.89 -11.54
CA GLY A 66 -7.93 -17.16 -10.81
C GLY A 66 -7.97 -17.02 -9.29
N PHE A 67 -7.76 -15.82 -8.78
CA PHE A 67 -7.74 -15.58 -7.34
C PHE A 67 -9.12 -15.79 -6.73
N LYS A 68 -9.17 -16.71 -5.77
CA LYS A 68 -10.35 -16.94 -4.94
C LYS A 68 -9.99 -16.64 -3.51
N TYR A 69 -10.70 -15.69 -2.91
CA TYR A 69 -10.54 -15.44 -1.49
C TYR A 69 -10.89 -16.72 -0.72
N ASN A 70 -9.91 -17.24 0.00
CA ASN A 70 -10.09 -18.37 0.90
C ASN A 70 -9.46 -18.00 2.26
N PRO A 71 -10.26 -17.74 3.30
CA PRO A 71 -9.76 -17.42 4.62
C PRO A 71 -8.75 -18.43 5.19
N ALA A 72 -8.85 -19.70 4.80
CA ALA A 72 -7.95 -20.76 5.21
C ALA A 72 -6.55 -20.67 4.55
N LEU A 73 -6.44 -20.01 3.39
CA LEU A 73 -5.17 -19.82 2.66
C LEU A 73 -4.53 -18.46 2.95
N GLY A 74 -5.13 -17.63 3.78
CA GLY A 74 -4.65 -16.31 4.13
C GLY A 74 -5.38 -15.16 3.43
N SER A 75 -5.05 -13.95 3.83
CA SER A 75 -5.63 -12.72 3.30
C SER A 75 -4.95 -12.30 1.99
N PHE A 76 -5.59 -11.39 1.23
CA PHE A 76 -4.95 -10.70 0.11
C PHE A 76 -3.62 -10.05 0.51
N LYS A 77 -3.55 -9.46 1.70
CA LYS A 77 -2.32 -8.88 2.26
C LYS A 77 -1.17 -9.88 2.31
N THR A 78 -1.43 -11.10 2.79
CA THR A 78 -0.43 -12.17 2.84
C THR A 78 -0.05 -12.65 1.43
N TRP A 79 -1.01 -12.76 0.55
CA TRP A 79 -0.78 -13.14 -0.84
C TRP A 79 0.10 -12.13 -1.58
N LEU A 80 -0.17 -10.82 -1.40
CA LEU A 80 0.65 -9.76 -1.99
C LEU A 80 2.06 -9.75 -1.39
N LEU A 81 2.21 -9.99 -0.07
CA LEU A 81 3.50 -10.14 0.58
C LEU A 81 4.31 -11.26 -0.07
N ASN A 82 3.72 -12.43 -0.23
CA ASN A 82 4.41 -13.59 -0.81
C ASN A 82 4.88 -13.32 -2.23
N MET A 83 4.04 -12.70 -3.07
CA MET A 83 4.45 -12.30 -4.41
C MET A 83 5.60 -11.31 -4.41
N THR A 84 5.52 -10.30 -3.55
CA THR A 84 6.55 -9.26 -3.44
C THR A 84 7.87 -9.86 -2.95
N GLN A 85 7.84 -10.72 -1.94
CA GLN A 85 9.03 -11.42 -1.45
C GLN A 85 9.69 -12.28 -2.53
N TRP A 86 8.89 -12.99 -3.31
CA TRP A 86 9.40 -13.80 -4.43
C TRP A 86 10.20 -12.95 -5.41
N ARG A 87 9.68 -11.78 -5.78
CA ARG A 87 10.36 -10.87 -6.69
C ARG A 87 11.61 -10.23 -6.08
N ILE A 88 11.59 -9.94 -4.78
CA ILE A 88 12.78 -9.47 -4.06
C ILE A 88 13.88 -10.54 -4.07
N THR A 89 13.53 -11.78 -3.77
CA THR A 89 14.46 -12.90 -3.81
C THR A 89 15.09 -13.09 -5.21
N ASP A 90 14.30 -12.97 -6.26
CA ASP A 90 14.78 -13.03 -7.63
C ASP A 90 15.79 -11.92 -7.95
N GLN A 91 15.53 -10.69 -7.51
CA GLN A 91 16.47 -9.56 -7.70
C GLN A 91 17.78 -9.78 -6.93
N LEU A 92 17.69 -10.23 -5.68
CA LEU A 92 18.89 -10.54 -4.89
C LEU A 92 19.72 -11.66 -5.52
N ARG A 93 19.06 -12.69 -6.08
CA ARG A 93 19.72 -13.77 -6.79
C ARG A 93 20.43 -13.27 -8.05
N LYS A 94 19.77 -12.43 -8.86
CA LYS A 94 20.38 -11.81 -10.05
C LYS A 94 21.60 -10.97 -9.68
N ARG A 95 21.53 -10.18 -8.62
CA ARG A 95 22.65 -9.38 -8.11
C ARG A 95 23.85 -10.26 -7.73
N ASN A 96 23.61 -11.35 -7.01
CA ASN A 96 24.66 -12.27 -6.59
C ASN A 96 25.32 -12.97 -7.77
N HIS A 97 24.55 -13.37 -8.79
CA HIS A 97 25.08 -13.93 -10.02
C HIS A 97 25.93 -12.92 -10.81
N ALA A 98 25.50 -11.67 -10.93
CA ALA A 98 26.25 -10.62 -11.60
C ALA A 98 27.57 -10.29 -10.88
N ALA A 99 27.60 -10.40 -9.54
CA ALA A 99 28.80 -10.15 -8.73
C ALA A 99 29.84 -11.30 -8.76
N ARG A 100 29.45 -12.52 -9.13
CA ARG A 100 30.28 -13.71 -9.14
C ARG A 100 29.93 -14.67 -10.28
N PRO A 101 30.29 -14.35 -11.54
CA PRO A 101 29.94 -15.19 -12.69
C PRO A 101 30.62 -16.55 -12.71
N ASP A 102 31.69 -16.73 -11.94
CA ASP A 102 32.57 -17.94 -12.02
C ASP A 102 32.22 -19.02 -10.96
N LEU A 103 31.22 -18.84 -10.14
CA LEU A 103 30.80 -19.87 -9.19
C LEU A 103 29.68 -20.72 -9.81
N HIS A 104 30.12 -21.83 -10.44
CA HIS A 104 29.25 -22.92 -10.87
C HIS A 104 28.44 -23.47 -9.69
N ASP A 105 27.16 -23.71 -9.95
CA ASP A 105 26.17 -24.47 -9.22
C ASP A 105 26.66 -25.17 -7.92
N GLY A 106 26.76 -24.40 -6.86
CA GLY A 106 26.81 -24.93 -5.50
C GLY A 106 25.49 -24.62 -4.83
N ASP A 107 24.87 -25.63 -4.29
CA ASP A 107 23.66 -25.69 -3.45
C ASP A 107 22.93 -24.37 -3.18
N PRO A 108 21.69 -24.21 -3.68
CA PRO A 108 20.88 -23.00 -3.43
C PRO A 108 20.70 -22.65 -1.94
N SER A 109 20.90 -23.61 -1.04
CA SER A 109 20.78 -23.41 0.40
C SER A 109 21.92 -22.60 1.00
N SER A 110 23.12 -22.63 0.41
CA SER A 110 24.29 -21.92 0.95
C SER A 110 24.30 -20.41 0.71
N PHE A 111 23.47 -19.90 -0.21
CA PHE A 111 23.38 -18.48 -0.53
C PHE A 111 22.37 -17.73 0.34
N ILE A 112 21.41 -18.44 0.90
CA ILE A 112 20.40 -17.88 1.80
C ILE A 112 21.01 -17.52 3.16
N GLU A 113 22.08 -18.21 3.58
CA GLU A 113 22.72 -18.00 4.88
C GLU A 113 23.69 -16.80 4.98
N ARG A 114 24.11 -16.22 3.85
CA ARG A 114 25.15 -15.14 3.86
C ARG A 114 24.63 -13.70 3.69
N ALA A 115 23.49 -13.48 3.11
CA ALA A 115 22.78 -12.24 3.34
C ALA A 115 22.02 -12.47 4.65
N ALA A 116 22.24 -11.63 5.66
CA ALA A 116 21.45 -11.68 6.90
C ALA A 116 19.97 -11.55 6.52
N ASP A 117 19.36 -12.71 6.22
CA ASP A 117 17.95 -12.77 5.91
C ASP A 117 17.24 -12.51 7.24
N PRO A 118 16.53 -11.38 7.38
CA PRO A 118 15.79 -11.12 8.60
C PRO A 118 14.88 -12.33 8.83
N SER A 119 14.77 -12.79 10.07
CA SER A 119 13.86 -13.89 10.42
C SER A 119 12.46 -13.62 9.83
N GLY A 120 11.72 -14.66 9.45
CA GLY A 120 10.36 -14.51 8.92
C GLY A 120 9.51 -13.57 9.77
N ALA A 121 9.63 -13.62 11.09
CA ALA A 121 8.96 -12.71 12.04
C ALA A 121 9.36 -11.24 11.84
N THR A 122 10.62 -10.95 11.48
CA THR A 122 11.07 -9.58 11.18
C THR A 122 10.49 -9.09 9.86
N ILE A 123 10.44 -9.95 8.85
CA ILE A 123 9.85 -9.66 7.54
C ILE A 123 8.36 -9.34 7.69
N ASP A 124 7.63 -10.17 8.40
CA ASP A 124 6.20 -9.98 8.64
C ASP A 124 5.91 -8.67 9.38
N ARG A 125 6.75 -8.31 10.35
CA ARG A 125 6.63 -7.05 11.08
C ARG A 125 6.89 -5.83 10.18
N ILE A 126 7.94 -5.87 9.35
CA ILE A 126 8.22 -4.78 8.40
C ILE A 126 7.05 -4.61 7.43
N TRP A 127 6.50 -5.73 6.93
CA TRP A 127 5.36 -5.69 6.03
C TRP A 127 4.11 -5.12 6.72
N GLU A 128 3.82 -5.54 7.95
CA GLU A 128 2.69 -5.04 8.72
C GLU A 128 2.77 -3.53 8.91
N ASP A 129 3.94 -3.04 9.35
CA ASP A 129 4.15 -1.62 9.56
C ASP A 129 3.98 -0.82 8.27
N GLU A 130 4.51 -1.30 7.15
CA GLU A 130 4.37 -0.64 5.85
C GLU A 130 2.95 -0.74 5.30
N TRP A 131 2.26 -1.84 5.54
CA TRP A 131 0.86 -2.02 5.17
C TRP A 131 -0.03 -0.98 5.86
N GLN A 132 0.10 -0.82 7.17
CA GLN A 132 -0.70 0.15 7.93
C GLN A 132 -0.43 1.59 7.49
N LYS A 133 0.83 1.94 7.26
CA LYS A 133 1.19 3.26 6.71
C LYS A 133 0.57 3.47 5.33
N ASN A 134 0.68 2.48 4.47
CA ASN A 134 0.15 2.56 3.11
C ASN A 134 -1.37 2.75 3.08
N LEU A 135 -2.11 2.05 3.94
CA LEU A 135 -3.56 2.25 4.06
C LEU A 135 -3.89 3.68 4.49
N LEU A 136 -3.17 4.20 5.46
CA LEU A 136 -3.38 5.57 5.94
C LEU A 136 -3.06 6.60 4.85
N ASP A 137 -1.94 6.46 4.15
CA ASP A 137 -1.52 7.36 3.08
C ASP A 137 -2.52 7.32 1.91
N ALA A 138 -2.96 6.13 1.52
CA ALA A 138 -3.97 5.97 0.47
C ALA A 138 -5.32 6.58 0.86
N ALA A 139 -5.75 6.38 2.11
CA ALA A 139 -6.98 6.97 2.63
C ALA A 139 -6.89 8.50 2.65
N LEU A 140 -5.77 9.04 3.13
CA LEU A 140 -5.53 10.48 3.17
C LEU A 140 -5.58 11.11 1.78
N GLU A 141 -4.91 10.49 0.79
CA GLU A 141 -4.90 10.98 -0.59
C GLU A 141 -6.31 10.94 -1.22
N ARG A 142 -7.09 9.88 -0.98
CA ARG A 142 -8.48 9.79 -1.45
C ARG A 142 -9.39 10.83 -0.80
N VAL A 143 -9.23 11.07 0.49
CA VAL A 143 -9.97 12.11 1.22
C VAL A 143 -9.59 13.49 0.70
N ARG A 144 -8.29 13.76 0.50
CA ARG A 144 -7.80 15.01 -0.07
C ARG A 144 -8.43 15.35 -1.42
N ARG A 145 -8.56 14.36 -2.31
CA ARG A 145 -9.17 14.55 -3.65
C ARG A 145 -10.67 14.86 -3.61
N ARG A 146 -11.35 14.49 -2.53
CA ARG A 146 -12.79 14.70 -2.34
C ARG A 146 -13.14 15.95 -1.54
N LEU A 147 -12.17 16.49 -0.83
CA LEU A 147 -12.37 17.68 -0.01
C LEU A 147 -12.18 18.94 -0.82
N ASP A 148 -12.94 19.96 -0.43
CA ASP A 148 -12.64 21.33 -0.83
C ASP A 148 -11.19 21.68 -0.41
N PRO A 149 -10.37 22.27 -1.32
CA PRO A 149 -8.97 22.57 -1.06
C PRO A 149 -8.75 23.43 0.18
N GLU A 150 -9.61 24.40 0.46
CA GLU A 150 -9.50 25.27 1.61
C GLU A 150 -9.70 24.50 2.93
N ARG A 151 -10.68 23.63 2.97
CA ARG A 151 -10.94 22.77 4.15
C ARG A 151 -9.78 21.82 4.41
N TYR A 152 -9.19 21.28 3.34
CA TYR A 152 -8.00 20.45 3.50
C TYR A 152 -6.82 21.26 4.02
N GLN A 153 -6.60 22.49 3.54
CA GLN A 153 -5.53 23.37 4.02
C GLN A 153 -5.67 23.69 5.51
N VAL A 154 -6.88 23.97 6.00
CA VAL A 154 -7.14 24.17 7.44
C VAL A 154 -6.68 22.95 8.24
N PHE A 155 -7.05 21.75 7.80
CA PHE A 155 -6.63 20.52 8.43
C PHE A 155 -5.11 20.33 8.37
N ASP A 156 -4.49 20.54 7.22
CA ASP A 156 -3.04 20.35 7.01
C ASP A 156 -2.20 21.27 7.91
N VAL A 157 -2.53 22.56 7.94
CA VAL A 157 -1.76 23.50 8.76
C VAL A 157 -1.98 23.27 10.26
N TYR A 158 -3.16 22.83 10.65
CA TYR A 158 -3.47 22.54 12.05
C TYR A 158 -2.84 21.22 12.52
N VAL A 159 -3.03 20.13 11.76
CA VAL A 159 -2.65 18.78 12.19
C VAL A 159 -1.21 18.45 11.79
N ASN A 160 -0.85 18.64 10.51
CA ASN A 160 0.44 18.22 10.00
C ASN A 160 1.54 19.25 10.28
N LYS A 161 1.23 20.55 10.17
CA LYS A 161 2.20 21.63 10.47
C LYS A 161 2.18 22.07 11.93
N GLY A 162 1.24 21.60 12.73
CA GLY A 162 1.17 21.87 14.18
C GLY A 162 0.90 23.33 14.55
N TRP A 163 0.23 24.09 13.68
CA TRP A 163 -0.07 25.49 14.01
C TRP A 163 -1.10 25.57 15.15
N PRO A 164 -0.94 26.54 16.07
CA PRO A 164 -1.94 26.81 17.11
C PRO A 164 -3.31 27.10 16.48
N PRO A 165 -4.41 26.60 17.04
CA PRO A 165 -5.75 26.77 16.46
C PRO A 165 -6.16 28.23 16.29
N GLY A 166 -5.76 29.11 17.19
CA GLY A 166 -6.00 30.55 17.06
C GLY A 166 -5.30 31.20 15.88
N LYS A 167 -4.08 30.75 15.54
CA LYS A 167 -3.34 31.19 14.35
C LYS A 167 -4.03 30.73 13.07
N VAL A 168 -4.46 29.48 13.04
CA VAL A 168 -5.21 28.92 11.90
C VAL A 168 -6.52 29.67 11.68
N ALA A 169 -7.29 29.86 12.75
CA ALA A 169 -8.56 30.61 12.72
C ALA A 169 -8.39 32.01 12.13
N LYS A 170 -7.34 32.71 12.58
CA LYS A 170 -7.04 34.06 12.08
C LYS A 170 -6.61 34.07 10.61
N THR A 171 -5.77 33.11 10.21
CA THR A 171 -5.26 33.03 8.83
C THR A 171 -6.35 32.72 7.81
N PHE A 172 -7.28 31.85 8.17
CA PHE A 172 -8.40 31.43 7.29
C PHE A 172 -9.71 32.18 7.54
N SER A 173 -9.69 33.20 8.39
CA SER A 173 -10.90 34.00 8.74
C SER A 173 -12.09 33.15 9.20
N ILE A 174 -11.81 32.13 10.01
CA ILE A 174 -12.78 31.21 10.60
C ILE A 174 -12.70 31.23 12.14
N SER A 175 -13.67 30.67 12.81
CA SER A 175 -13.61 30.50 14.28
C SER A 175 -12.71 29.33 14.68
N VAL A 176 -12.19 29.38 15.92
CA VAL A 176 -11.44 28.25 16.50
C VAL A 176 -12.30 26.98 16.55
N ALA A 177 -13.59 27.11 16.82
CA ALA A 177 -14.52 25.99 16.77
C ALA A 177 -14.59 25.34 15.38
N GLN A 178 -14.53 26.15 14.31
CA GLN A 178 -14.50 25.65 12.94
C GLN A 178 -13.17 24.92 12.61
N VAL A 179 -12.03 25.34 13.19
CA VAL A 179 -10.76 24.60 13.06
C VAL A 179 -10.88 23.20 13.66
N TYR A 180 -11.41 23.09 14.87
CA TYR A 180 -11.64 21.78 15.52
C TYR A 180 -12.62 20.91 14.75
N LEU A 181 -13.71 21.52 14.25
CA LEU A 181 -14.70 20.81 13.46
C LEU A 181 -14.10 20.30 12.14
N ALA A 182 -13.26 21.10 11.47
CA ALA A 182 -12.54 20.69 10.27
C ALA A 182 -11.66 19.46 10.54
N LYS A 183 -10.85 19.49 11.62
CA LYS A 183 -10.07 18.33 12.06
C LYS A 183 -10.94 17.09 12.26
N HIS A 184 -12.01 17.23 13.05
CA HIS A 184 -12.89 16.11 13.37
C HIS A 184 -13.49 15.46 12.11
N ARG A 185 -14.02 16.27 11.20
CA ARG A 185 -14.62 15.80 9.95
C ARG A 185 -13.61 15.09 9.05
N VAL A 186 -12.42 15.66 8.87
CA VAL A 186 -11.39 15.05 8.03
C VAL A 186 -10.92 13.74 8.64
N MET A 187 -10.67 13.69 9.95
CA MET A 187 -10.28 12.45 10.64
C MET A 187 -11.35 11.36 10.55
N GLU A 188 -12.63 11.74 10.62
CA GLU A 188 -13.72 10.78 10.42
C GLU A 188 -13.76 10.23 9.00
N MET A 189 -13.56 11.09 8.00
CA MET A 189 -13.48 10.67 6.60
C MET A 189 -12.31 9.72 6.37
N ILE A 190 -11.13 10.01 6.95
CA ILE A 190 -9.96 9.14 6.86
C ILE A 190 -10.26 7.77 7.48
N ARG A 191 -10.84 7.71 8.69
CA ARG A 191 -11.21 6.44 9.34
C ARG A 191 -12.17 5.61 8.49
N LYS A 192 -13.18 6.25 7.90
CA LYS A 192 -14.14 5.58 7.01
C LYS A 192 -13.45 5.06 5.74
N GLU A 193 -12.49 5.81 5.20
CA GLU A 193 -11.78 5.39 4.00
C GLU A 193 -10.79 4.24 4.30
N VAL A 194 -10.08 4.26 5.43
CA VAL A 194 -9.25 3.13 5.89
C VAL A 194 -10.11 1.87 6.02
N ALA A 195 -11.23 1.95 6.73
CA ALA A 195 -12.14 0.81 6.90
C ALA A 195 -12.73 0.32 5.56
N ARG A 196 -12.92 1.22 4.60
CA ARG A 196 -13.33 0.85 3.24
C ARG A 196 -12.23 0.10 2.51
N LEU A 197 -10.99 0.61 2.55
CA LEU A 197 -9.83 -0.03 1.93
C LEU A 197 -9.62 -1.44 2.49
N GLU A 198 -9.71 -1.62 3.80
CA GLU A 198 -9.62 -2.94 4.42
C GLU A 198 -10.69 -3.91 3.91
N ARG A 199 -11.92 -3.45 3.72
CA ARG A 199 -13.02 -4.28 3.18
C ARG A 199 -12.87 -4.61 1.70
N GLU A 200 -12.26 -3.74 0.91
CA GLU A 200 -12.02 -3.98 -0.52
C GLU A 200 -11.00 -5.12 -0.76
N MET A 201 -10.28 -5.53 0.29
CA MET A 201 -9.29 -6.62 0.29
C MET A 201 -9.86 -7.96 0.74
N LEU A 202 -11.08 -8.00 1.20
CA LEU A 202 -11.82 -9.20 1.56
C LEU A 202 -12.71 -9.63 0.37
#